data_21e2cc0d4fa4406185edcdbdd247540e
#
_entry.id   21e2cc0d4fa4406185edcdbdd247540e
#
_cell.length_a   1.000
_cell.length_b   1.000
_cell.length_c   1.000
_cell.angle_alpha   90.00
_cell.angle_beta   90.00
_cell.angle_gamma   90.00
#
_symmetry.space_group_name_H-M   'P 1'
#
loop_
_entity.id
_entity.type
_entity.pdbx_description
1 polymer ?
#
loop_
_entity_poly.entity_id
_entity_poly.type
_entity_poly.pdbx_seq_one_letter_code
_entity_poly.pdbx_strand_id
1 'polypeptide(L)'
;MENLKTAVWIAHSLFERGKASGSSANMSFKEKDRIYITGSGTCFGTLKEEDFSVLSLDGEWISGPKPSKEFPLHQMMYEKSEEIQAVIHTHSF
;
A
#
# COMPACT_ATOMS: atom_id res chain seq x y z
N MET A 1 -6.53 5.04 12.87
CA MET A 1 -7.25 4.00 12.10
C MET A 1 -6.57 2.66 12.26
N GLU A 2 -7.33 1.64 12.63
CA GLU A 2 -6.78 0.31 12.89
C GLU A 2 -6.08 -0.30 11.67
N ASN A 3 -6.67 -0.14 10.49
CA ASN A 3 -6.08 -0.73 9.29
C ASN A 3 -4.73 -0.12 8.93
N LEU A 4 -4.54 1.18 9.18
CA LEU A 4 -3.24 1.80 8.96
C LEU A 4 -2.18 1.24 9.90
N LYS A 5 -2.54 1.07 11.17
CA LYS A 5 -1.62 0.49 12.16
C LYS A 5 -1.23 -0.93 11.79
N THR A 6 -2.22 -1.72 11.38
CA THR A 6 -1.97 -3.10 10.98
C THR A 6 -1.08 -3.15 9.74
N ALA A 7 -1.35 -2.29 8.76
CA ALA A 7 -0.56 -2.25 7.53
C ALA A 7 0.90 -1.90 7.82
N VAL A 8 1.13 -0.92 8.68
CA VAL A 8 2.49 -0.53 9.07
C VAL A 8 3.20 -1.70 9.76
N TRP A 9 2.49 -2.39 10.66
CA TRP A 9 3.06 -3.54 11.35
C TRP A 9 3.45 -4.64 10.37
N ILE A 10 2.58 -4.93 9.41
CA ILE A 10 2.86 -5.94 8.38
C ILE A 10 4.09 -5.54 7.56
N ALA A 11 4.17 -4.28 7.15
CA ALA A 11 5.29 -3.79 6.36
C ALA A 11 6.62 -3.96 7.09
N HIS A 12 6.66 -3.57 8.37
CA HIS A 12 7.87 -3.73 9.17
C HIS A 12 8.24 -5.20 9.33
N SER A 13 7.24 -6.04 9.54
CA SER A 13 7.45 -7.47 9.72
C SER A 13 8.05 -8.10 8.46
N LEU A 14 7.52 -7.74 7.29
CA LEU A 14 8.04 -8.24 6.03
C LEU A 14 9.48 -7.78 5.79
N PHE A 15 9.76 -6.53 6.11
CA PHE A 15 11.11 -5.99 5.96
C PHE A 15 12.10 -6.75 6.85
N GLU A 16 11.74 -6.98 8.11
CA GLU A 16 12.60 -7.68 9.06
C GLU A 16 12.87 -9.12 8.63
N ARG A 17 11.95 -9.72 7.91
CA ARG A 17 12.10 -11.10 7.42
C ARG A 17 12.80 -11.15 6.06
N GLY A 18 13.28 -10.01 5.56
CA GLY A 18 13.97 -9.95 4.28
C GLY A 18 13.08 -10.14 3.07
N LYS A 19 11.77 -9.97 3.24
CA LYS A 19 10.81 -10.15 2.15
C LYS A 19 10.53 -8.87 1.36
N ALA A 20 10.97 -7.73 1.87
CA ALA A 20 10.70 -6.44 1.23
C ALA A 20 11.85 -5.49 1.54
N SER A 21 12.86 -5.47 0.68
CA SER A 21 14.04 -4.63 0.89
C SER A 21 13.96 -3.37 0.04
N GLY A 22 14.61 -2.31 0.51
CA GLY A 22 14.67 -1.04 -0.20
C GLY A 22 13.29 -0.41 -0.33
N SER A 23 13.05 0.28 -1.44
CA SER A 23 11.79 0.97 -1.72
C SER A 23 11.01 0.32 -2.86
N SER A 24 11.32 -0.94 -3.18
CA SER A 24 10.68 -1.62 -4.30
C SER A 24 9.32 -2.22 -3.96
N ALA A 25 9.05 -2.46 -2.67
CA ALA A 25 7.78 -3.04 -2.25
C ALA A 25 6.71 -1.96 -2.11
N ASN A 26 5.46 -2.36 -2.30
CA ASN A 26 4.32 -1.46 -2.09
C ASN A 26 3.14 -2.28 -1.61
N MET A 27 2.24 -1.63 -0.88
CA MET A 27 1.05 -2.29 -0.38
C MET A 27 -0.10 -1.31 -0.34
N SER A 28 -1.30 -1.86 -0.41
CA SER A 28 -2.52 -1.07 -0.29
C SER A 28 -3.58 -1.88 0.42
N PHE A 29 -4.59 -1.17 0.91
CA PHE A 29 -5.79 -1.82 1.41
C PHE A 29 -6.98 -0.93 1.06
N LYS A 30 -8.13 -1.56 0.95
CA LYS A 30 -9.37 -0.87 0.63
C LYS A 30 -10.20 -0.75 1.90
N GLU A 31 -10.72 0.44 2.15
CA GLU A 31 -11.61 0.66 3.27
C GLU A 31 -12.72 1.60 2.81
N LYS A 32 -13.95 1.09 2.86
CA LYS A 32 -15.11 1.81 2.35
C LYS A 32 -14.88 2.15 0.88
N ASP A 33 -14.95 3.43 0.52
CA ASP A 33 -14.82 3.87 -0.86
C ASP A 33 -13.43 4.41 -1.16
N ARG A 34 -12.41 4.01 -0.38
CA ARG A 34 -11.06 4.54 -0.50
C ARG A 34 -10.04 3.44 -0.62
N ILE A 35 -8.97 3.74 -1.34
CA ILE A 35 -7.79 2.89 -1.40
C ILE A 35 -6.66 3.63 -0.70
N TYR A 36 -6.05 2.99 0.27
CA TYR A 36 -4.87 3.50 0.96
C TYR A 36 -3.66 2.75 0.41
N ILE A 37 -2.71 3.46 -0.16
CA ILE A 37 -1.53 2.84 -0.77
C ILE A 37 -0.27 3.55 -0.30
N THR A 38 0.80 2.79 -0.15
CA THR A 38 2.08 3.37 0.24
C THR A 38 2.54 4.41 -0.76
N GLY A 39 3.16 5.47 -0.26
CA GLY A 39 3.65 6.56 -1.10
C GLY A 39 4.83 6.15 -1.94
N SER A 40 5.09 6.93 -2.98
CA SER A 40 6.22 6.72 -3.88
C SER A 40 7.53 6.82 -3.10
N GLY A 41 8.41 5.85 -3.30
CA GLY A 41 9.74 5.88 -2.69
C GLY A 41 9.80 5.50 -1.23
N THR A 42 8.70 5.02 -0.64
CA THR A 42 8.72 4.60 0.77
C THR A 42 9.36 3.23 0.92
N CYS A 43 9.92 3.00 2.10
CA CYS A 43 10.56 1.73 2.45
C CYS A 43 9.76 1.07 3.57
N PHE A 44 9.47 -0.22 3.41
CA PHE A 44 8.68 -0.95 4.43
C PHE A 44 9.34 -0.92 5.80
N GLY A 45 10.65 -0.87 5.86
CA GLY A 45 11.36 -0.85 7.15
C GLY A 45 11.16 0.42 7.95
N THR A 46 10.85 1.53 7.29
CA THR A 46 10.66 2.83 7.93
C THR A 46 9.26 3.40 7.72
N LEU A 47 8.35 2.61 7.19
CA LEU A 47 7.01 3.06 6.85
C LEU A 47 6.26 3.56 8.08
N LYS A 48 5.55 4.68 7.93
CA LYS A 48 4.69 5.26 8.94
C LYS A 48 3.29 5.42 8.40
N GLU A 49 2.31 5.64 9.29
CA GLU A 49 0.92 5.80 8.85
C GLU A 49 0.76 6.97 7.87
N GLU A 50 1.49 8.06 8.11
CA GLU A 50 1.41 9.24 7.24
C GLU A 50 2.05 9.03 5.87
N ASP A 51 2.73 7.91 5.66
CA ASP A 51 3.31 7.59 4.36
C ASP A 51 2.32 6.98 3.39
N PHE A 52 1.07 6.78 3.81
CA PHE A 52 0.03 6.25 2.96
C PHE A 52 -0.69 7.36 2.22
N SER A 53 -0.90 7.16 0.93
CA SER A 53 -1.71 8.03 0.08
C SER A 53 -3.13 7.52 0.06
N VAL A 54 -4.09 8.42 -0.07
CA VAL A 54 -5.50 8.05 -0.10
C VAL A 54 -6.06 8.40 -1.48
N LEU A 55 -6.64 7.41 -2.15
CA LEU A 55 -7.25 7.60 -3.47
C LEU A 55 -8.68 7.09 -3.46
N SER A 56 -9.48 7.59 -4.39
CA SER A 56 -10.81 7.06 -4.62
C SER A 56 -10.69 5.72 -5.36
N LEU A 57 -11.78 4.97 -5.43
CA LEU A 57 -11.79 3.71 -6.19
C LEU A 57 -11.52 3.96 -7.68
N ASP A 58 -11.80 5.17 -8.16
CA ASP A 58 -11.56 5.55 -9.55
C ASP A 58 -10.11 5.99 -9.80
N GLY A 59 -9.29 6.05 -8.75
CA GLY A 59 -7.89 6.40 -8.90
C GLY A 59 -7.60 7.88 -8.69
N GLU A 60 -8.53 8.64 -8.12
CA GLU A 60 -8.33 10.06 -7.86
C GLU A 60 -7.55 10.25 -6.56
N TRP A 61 -6.45 10.97 -6.63
CA TRP A 61 -5.60 11.23 -5.46
C TRP A 61 -6.29 12.24 -4.54
N ILE A 62 -6.70 11.79 -3.36
CA ILE A 62 -7.47 12.60 -2.43
C ILE A 62 -6.59 13.30 -1.40
N SER A 63 -5.67 12.56 -0.79
CA SER A 63 -4.81 13.14 0.25
C SER A 63 -3.57 12.28 0.45
N GLY A 64 -2.64 12.79 1.26
CA GLY A 64 -1.40 12.10 1.57
C GLY A 64 -0.32 12.35 0.53
N PRO A 65 0.81 11.67 0.65
CA PRO A 65 1.95 11.86 -0.27
C PRO A 65 1.63 11.32 -1.65
N LYS A 66 2.51 11.57 -2.60
CA LYS A 66 2.37 11.05 -3.96
C LYS A 66 2.29 9.52 -3.90
N PRO A 67 1.24 8.93 -4.50
CA PRO A 67 1.08 7.48 -4.42
C PRO A 67 2.16 6.72 -5.20
N SER A 68 2.36 5.47 -4.81
CA SER A 68 3.27 4.57 -5.51
C SER A 68 2.95 4.53 -7.00
N LYS A 69 3.98 4.43 -7.83
CA LYS A 69 3.83 4.28 -9.28
C LYS A 69 3.10 2.99 -9.64
N GLU A 70 3.05 2.04 -8.71
CA GLU A 70 2.39 0.76 -8.93
C GLU A 70 0.89 0.81 -8.63
N PHE A 71 0.34 1.98 -8.32
CA PHE A 71 -1.09 2.10 -8.05
C PHE A 71 -1.96 1.48 -9.14
N PRO A 72 -1.67 1.63 -10.45
CA PRO A 72 -2.50 1.00 -11.47
C PRO A 72 -2.61 -0.51 -11.33
N LEU A 73 -1.55 -1.17 -10.88
CA LEU A 73 -1.57 -2.61 -10.62
C LEU A 73 -2.54 -2.93 -9.48
N HIS A 74 -2.47 -2.15 -8.40
CA HIS A 74 -3.37 -2.35 -7.26
C HIS A 74 -4.81 -2.11 -7.66
N GLN A 75 -5.07 -1.03 -8.39
CA GLN A 75 -6.42 -0.71 -8.84
C GLN A 75 -7.01 -1.83 -9.68
N MET A 76 -6.21 -2.38 -10.59
CA MET A 76 -6.64 -3.50 -11.43
C MET A 76 -7.07 -4.70 -10.59
N MET A 77 -6.32 -5.00 -9.52
CA MET A 77 -6.68 -6.12 -8.65
C MET A 77 -8.00 -5.89 -7.95
N TYR A 78 -8.24 -4.67 -7.46
CA TYR A 78 -9.51 -4.36 -6.81
C TYR A 78 -10.69 -4.41 -7.77
N GLU A 79 -10.46 -4.06 -9.03
CA GLU A 79 -11.50 -4.12 -10.05
C GLU A 79 -11.87 -5.55 -10.43
N LYS A 80 -10.95 -6.49 -10.24
CA LYS A 80 -11.21 -7.90 -10.57
C LYS A 80 -12.17 -8.57 -9.63
N SER A 81 -12.18 -8.17 -8.36
CA SER A 81 -13.03 -8.81 -7.37
C SER A 81 -13.27 -7.88 -6.19
N GLU A 82 -14.54 -7.79 -5.78
CA GLU A 82 -14.91 -7.02 -4.60
C GLU A 82 -14.40 -7.68 -3.31
N GLU A 83 -14.01 -8.94 -3.37
CA GLU A 83 -13.52 -9.66 -2.21
C GLU A 83 -12.09 -9.29 -1.86
N ILE A 84 -11.34 -8.73 -2.82
CA ILE A 84 -9.97 -8.32 -2.56
C ILE A 84 -9.98 -7.05 -1.73
N GLN A 85 -9.41 -7.11 -0.52
CA GLN A 85 -9.39 -5.99 0.40
C GLN A 85 -7.99 -5.42 0.60
N ALA A 86 -6.95 -6.14 0.17
CA ALA A 86 -5.58 -5.67 0.31
C ALA A 86 -4.71 -6.30 -0.78
N VAL A 87 -3.66 -5.58 -1.16
CA VAL A 87 -2.70 -6.06 -2.15
C VAL A 87 -1.31 -5.73 -1.63
N ILE A 88 -0.44 -6.72 -1.61
CA ILE A 88 0.96 -6.53 -1.24
C ILE A 88 1.82 -6.99 -2.41
N HIS A 89 2.65 -6.08 -2.91
CA HIS A 89 3.55 -6.36 -4.02
C HIS A 89 4.98 -6.25 -3.52
N THR A 90 5.71 -7.34 -3.54
CA THR A 90 7.11 -7.37 -3.13
C THR A 90 7.96 -7.92 -4.26
N HIS A 91 9.21 -7.49 -4.27
CA HIS A 91 10.21 -8.04 -5.19
C HIS A 91 11.18 -8.84 -4.34
N SER A 92 11.09 -10.15 -4.41
CA SER A 92 12.00 -11.03 -3.69
C SER A 92 12.95 -11.67 -4.68
N PHE A 93 14.19 -11.79 -4.29
CA PHE A 93 15.24 -12.37 -5.10
C PHE A 93 15.73 -13.67 -4.50
#